data_f4c3a863d169e3cced196c07d801db11
#
_entry.id   f4c3a863d169e3cced196c07d801db11
#
_cell.length_a   1.000
_cell.length_b   1.000
_cell.length_c   1.000
_cell.angle_alpha   90.00
_cell.angle_beta   90.00
_cell.angle_gamma   90.00
#
_symmetry.space_group_name_H-M   'P 1'
#
loop_
_entity.id
_entity.type
_entity.pdbx_description
1 polymer ?
#
loop_
_entity_poly.entity_id
_entity_poly.type
_entity_poly.pdbx_seq_one_letter_code
_entity_poly.pdbx_strand_id
1 'polypeptide(L)'
;MDDIDTKLIALLRQDARLSIATLASKLGVARGTVTARLRKLEDEQVIVGYTLKLRPEEDDTRIRAWMGVQVDGNRTHEVIASLLGEPAAVALHDTNGRWDLLAELRASSPAELSKVLERIRLTKGIRHTETSILLKTFR
;
A
#
# COMPACT_ATOMS: atom_id res chain seq x y z
N MET A 1 20.42 12.96 0.68
CA MET A 1 19.57 13.31 -0.48
C MET A 1 19.70 14.79 -0.75
N ASP A 2 20.13 15.17 -1.94
CA ASP A 2 20.30 16.57 -2.32
C ASP A 2 19.18 17.03 -3.31
N ASP A 3 19.29 18.25 -3.84
CA ASP A 3 18.30 18.83 -4.74
C ASP A 3 18.16 18.04 -6.05
N ILE A 4 19.26 17.49 -6.58
CA ILE A 4 19.24 16.66 -7.80
C ILE A 4 18.49 15.34 -7.53
N ASP A 5 18.75 14.70 -6.40
CA ASP A 5 18.06 13.47 -6.00
C ASP A 5 16.55 13.70 -5.85
N THR A 6 16.18 14.80 -5.22
CA THR A 6 14.77 15.18 -5.03
C THR A 6 14.07 15.40 -6.36
N LYS A 7 14.71 16.10 -7.29
CA LYS A 7 14.17 16.34 -8.63
C LYS A 7 14.11 15.06 -9.46
N LEU A 8 15.12 14.20 -9.34
CA LEU A 8 15.15 12.90 -10.02
C LEU A 8 13.97 12.02 -9.58
N ILE A 9 13.74 11.92 -8.28
CA ILE A 9 12.59 11.17 -7.73
C ILE A 9 11.27 11.79 -8.22
N ALA A 10 11.15 13.10 -8.24
CA ALA A 10 9.93 13.76 -8.72
C ALA A 10 9.62 13.44 -10.18
N LEU A 11 10.65 13.42 -11.06
CA LEU A 11 10.49 13.02 -12.45
C LEU A 11 10.07 11.57 -12.59
N LEU A 12 10.71 10.66 -11.84
CA LEU A 12 10.39 9.23 -11.86
C LEU A 12 8.99 8.92 -11.31
N ARG A 13 8.49 9.73 -10.36
CA ARG A 13 7.10 9.61 -9.88
C ARG A 13 6.07 9.95 -10.95
N GLN A 14 6.41 10.84 -11.88
CA GLN A 14 5.54 11.18 -13.01
C GLN A 14 5.59 10.10 -14.09
N ASP A 15 6.80 9.65 -14.42
CA ASP A 15 7.05 8.60 -15.39
C ASP A 15 8.32 7.83 -15.04
N ALA A 16 8.15 6.65 -14.45
CA ALA A 16 9.27 5.79 -14.04
C ALA A 16 10.05 5.19 -15.23
N ARG A 17 9.54 5.34 -16.46
CA ARG A 17 10.17 4.82 -17.67
C ARG A 17 10.96 5.87 -18.46
N LEU A 18 11.12 7.07 -17.94
CA LEU A 18 11.97 8.08 -18.56
C LEU A 18 13.39 7.53 -18.78
N SER A 19 13.92 7.75 -19.98
CA SER A 19 15.30 7.34 -20.29
C SER A 19 16.32 8.14 -19.48
N ILE A 20 17.49 7.55 -19.27
CA ILE A 20 18.62 8.25 -18.63
C ILE A 20 18.94 9.55 -19.36
N ALA A 21 18.91 9.52 -20.71
CA ALA A 21 19.15 10.71 -21.53
C ALA A 21 18.13 11.81 -21.27
N THR A 22 16.86 11.47 -21.18
CA THR A 22 15.78 12.44 -20.90
C THR A 22 15.90 12.99 -19.49
N LEU A 23 16.17 12.14 -18.50
CA LEU A 23 16.41 12.58 -17.12
C LEU A 23 17.59 13.53 -17.02
N ALA A 24 18.72 13.19 -17.66
CA ALA A 24 19.91 14.03 -17.70
C ALA A 24 19.62 15.41 -18.32
N SER A 25 18.89 15.44 -19.43
CA SER A 25 18.48 16.68 -20.09
C SER A 25 17.59 17.54 -19.19
N LYS A 26 16.59 16.93 -18.55
CA LYS A 26 15.66 17.65 -17.64
C LYS A 26 16.35 18.18 -16.38
N LEU A 27 17.33 17.46 -15.88
CA LEU A 27 18.08 17.83 -14.69
C LEU A 27 19.28 18.74 -14.97
N GLY A 28 19.68 18.86 -16.25
CA GLY A 28 20.86 19.65 -16.64
C GLY A 28 22.17 19.03 -16.17
N VAL A 29 22.26 17.70 -16.11
CA VAL A 29 23.46 16.96 -15.69
C VAL A 29 23.85 15.90 -16.73
N ALA A 30 25.04 15.33 -16.59
CA ALA A 30 25.49 14.24 -17.45
C ALA A 30 24.72 12.95 -17.20
N ARG A 31 24.59 12.10 -18.23
CA ARG A 31 23.96 10.78 -18.13
C ARG A 31 24.57 9.90 -17.05
N GLY A 32 25.91 9.90 -16.95
CA GLY A 32 26.63 9.17 -15.91
C GLY A 32 26.28 9.61 -14.50
N THR A 33 26.00 10.89 -14.32
CA THR A 33 25.54 11.46 -13.05
C THR A 33 24.17 10.90 -12.68
N VAL A 34 23.24 10.85 -13.63
CA VAL A 34 21.90 10.26 -13.40
C VAL A 34 22.00 8.79 -13.01
N THR A 35 22.77 8.02 -13.78
CA THR A 35 22.97 6.59 -13.51
C THR A 35 23.57 6.34 -12.13
N ALA A 36 24.58 7.09 -11.75
CA ALA A 36 25.25 6.96 -10.45
C ALA A 36 24.29 7.31 -9.30
N ARG A 37 23.51 8.37 -9.45
CA ARG A 37 22.54 8.81 -8.46
C ARG A 37 21.40 7.83 -8.30
N LEU A 38 20.88 7.32 -9.40
CA LEU A 38 19.81 6.33 -9.39
C LEU A 38 20.25 5.06 -8.66
N ARG A 39 21.44 4.54 -9.00
CA ARG A 39 22.03 3.38 -8.31
C ARG A 39 22.18 3.63 -6.81
N LYS A 40 22.68 4.80 -6.43
CA LYS A 40 22.84 5.17 -5.01
C LYS A 40 21.49 5.17 -4.30
N LEU A 41 20.45 5.75 -4.87
CA LEU A 41 19.10 5.78 -4.28
C LEU A 41 18.51 4.38 -4.13
N GLU A 42 18.80 3.48 -5.05
CA GLU A 42 18.40 2.07 -4.97
C GLU A 42 19.20 1.30 -3.92
N ASP A 43 20.52 1.45 -3.90
CA ASP A 43 21.41 0.77 -2.95
C ASP A 43 21.13 1.22 -1.50
N GLU A 44 20.85 2.50 -1.28
CA GLU A 44 20.48 3.06 0.01
C GLU A 44 19.01 2.79 0.39
N GLN A 45 18.28 2.04 -0.43
CA GLN A 45 16.85 1.73 -0.23
C GLN A 45 15.95 2.97 -0.07
N VAL A 46 16.36 4.10 -0.64
CA VAL A 46 15.48 5.28 -0.80
C VAL A 46 14.43 4.98 -1.87
N ILE A 47 14.86 4.36 -2.98
CA ILE A 47 13.97 3.74 -3.95
C ILE A 47 13.96 2.24 -3.66
N VAL A 48 12.85 1.77 -3.12
CA VAL A 48 12.69 0.36 -2.74
C VAL A 48 12.14 -0.50 -3.90
N GLY A 49 11.69 0.12 -4.96
CA GLY A 49 11.15 -0.58 -6.13
C GLY A 49 10.35 0.33 -7.03
N TYR A 50 9.84 -0.27 -8.10
CA TYR A 50 9.00 0.39 -9.10
C TYR A 50 7.69 -0.39 -9.23
N THR A 51 6.61 0.33 -9.49
CA THR A 51 5.28 -0.28 -9.63
C THR A 51 4.51 0.33 -10.79
N LEU A 52 3.45 -0.36 -11.20
CA LEU A 52 2.55 0.11 -12.23
C LEU A 52 1.34 0.81 -11.60
N LYS A 53 1.00 1.97 -12.13
CA LYS A 53 -0.28 2.61 -11.87
C LYS A 53 -1.22 2.25 -13.00
N LEU A 54 -2.16 1.35 -12.70
CA LEU A 54 -3.15 0.90 -13.67
C LEU A 54 -4.38 1.79 -13.64
N ARG A 55 -5.01 1.92 -14.80
CA ARG A 55 -6.32 2.55 -14.90
C ARG A 55 -7.29 1.74 -14.02
N PRO A 56 -8.08 2.37 -13.15
CA PRO A 56 -9.15 1.66 -12.47
C PRO A 56 -10.07 1.05 -13.53
N GLU A 57 -10.37 -0.23 -13.40
CA GLU A 57 -11.38 -0.85 -14.25
C GLU A 57 -12.70 -0.12 -13.99
N GLU A 58 -13.37 0.32 -15.06
CA GLU A 58 -14.67 1.01 -14.94
C GLU A 58 -15.72 0.11 -14.29
N ASP A 59 -15.50 -1.21 -14.33
CA ASP A 59 -16.35 -2.26 -13.76
C ASP A 59 -15.72 -2.95 -12.55
N ASP A 60 -14.91 -2.27 -11.73
CA ASP A 60 -14.48 -2.88 -10.48
C ASP A 60 -15.67 -2.99 -9.51
N THR A 61 -16.45 -4.06 -9.70
CA THR A 61 -17.62 -4.40 -8.89
C THR A 61 -17.25 -4.98 -7.53
N ARG A 62 -15.95 -5.07 -7.21
CA ARG A 62 -15.51 -5.60 -5.91
C ARG A 62 -16.00 -4.70 -4.78
N ILE A 63 -16.48 -5.36 -3.74
CA ILE A 63 -16.85 -4.69 -2.50
C ILE A 63 -15.57 -4.26 -1.81
N ARG A 64 -15.50 -2.98 -1.41
CA ARG A 64 -14.44 -2.44 -0.59
C ARG A 64 -14.98 -2.18 0.81
N ALA A 65 -14.21 -2.54 1.80
CA ALA A 65 -14.59 -2.35 3.19
C ALA A 65 -13.38 -1.91 4.04
N TRP A 66 -13.67 -1.19 5.10
CA TRP A 66 -12.73 -0.90 6.17
C TRP A 66 -13.11 -1.71 7.40
N MET A 67 -12.14 -2.40 7.97
CA MET A 67 -12.34 -3.17 9.19
C MET A 67 -11.45 -2.62 10.30
N GLY A 68 -12.07 -2.12 11.36
CA GLY A 68 -11.39 -1.80 12.60
C GLY A 68 -11.22 -3.06 13.44
N VAL A 69 -10.04 -3.24 14.00
CA VAL A 69 -9.68 -4.41 14.80
C VAL A 69 -9.10 -3.98 16.13
N GLN A 70 -9.69 -4.45 17.23
CA GLN A 70 -9.09 -4.37 18.56
C GLN A 70 -8.42 -5.70 18.89
N VAL A 71 -7.18 -5.62 19.37
CA VAL A 71 -6.36 -6.80 19.67
C VAL A 71 -6.00 -6.84 21.15
N ASP A 72 -5.77 -8.06 21.66
CA ASP A 72 -5.13 -8.24 22.95
C ASP A 72 -3.66 -7.82 22.83
N GLY A 73 -3.18 -6.95 23.71
CA GLY A 73 -1.89 -6.28 23.57
C GLY A 73 -0.68 -7.18 23.44
N ASN A 74 -0.74 -8.41 24.00
CA ASN A 74 0.35 -9.39 23.89
C ASN A 74 0.26 -10.28 22.64
N ARG A 75 -0.75 -10.09 21.78
CA ARG A 75 -0.96 -10.88 20.56
C ARG A 75 -0.94 -10.05 19.27
N THR A 76 -0.51 -8.81 19.34
CA THR A 76 -0.52 -7.88 18.20
C THR A 76 0.26 -8.43 17.02
N HIS A 77 1.46 -8.98 17.23
CA HIS A 77 2.27 -9.55 16.14
C HIS A 77 1.61 -10.75 15.47
N GLU A 78 0.97 -11.62 16.25
CA GLU A 78 0.27 -12.79 15.71
C GLU A 78 -0.93 -12.36 14.85
N VAL A 79 -1.68 -11.36 15.31
CA VAL A 79 -2.83 -10.82 14.58
C VAL A 79 -2.39 -10.14 13.29
N ILE A 80 -1.34 -9.33 13.33
CA ILE A 80 -0.76 -8.70 12.14
C ILE A 80 -0.34 -9.75 11.11
N ALA A 81 0.39 -10.78 11.55
CA ALA A 81 0.84 -11.85 10.65
C ALA A 81 -0.35 -12.59 10.01
N SER A 82 -1.39 -12.87 10.78
CA SER A 82 -2.61 -13.51 10.28
C SER A 82 -3.34 -12.63 9.26
N LEU A 83 -3.49 -11.33 9.52
CA LEU A 83 -4.15 -10.40 8.62
C LEU A 83 -3.35 -10.17 7.33
N LEU A 84 -2.02 -10.12 7.41
CA LEU A 84 -1.17 -10.03 6.23
C LEU A 84 -1.24 -11.28 5.34
N GLY A 85 -1.58 -12.43 5.91
CA GLY A 85 -1.82 -13.68 5.18
C GLY A 85 -3.22 -13.79 4.57
N GLU A 86 -4.14 -12.89 4.88
CA GLU A 86 -5.50 -12.89 4.31
C GLU A 86 -5.50 -12.21 2.93
N PRO A 87 -5.80 -12.95 1.83
CA PRO A 87 -5.75 -12.38 0.48
C PRO A 87 -6.69 -11.20 0.27
N ALA A 88 -7.81 -11.15 0.98
CA ALA A 88 -8.77 -10.07 0.87
C ALA A 88 -8.33 -8.79 1.59
N ALA A 89 -7.35 -8.88 2.50
CA ALA A 89 -6.76 -7.73 3.16
C ALA A 89 -5.69 -7.11 2.26
N VAL A 90 -6.05 -6.06 1.53
CA VAL A 90 -5.16 -5.42 0.55
C VAL A 90 -4.22 -4.38 1.17
N ALA A 91 -4.54 -3.89 2.34
CA ALA A 91 -3.68 -3.03 3.14
C ALA A 91 -4.01 -3.17 4.62
N LEU A 92 -3.01 -2.98 5.46
CA LEU A 92 -3.15 -3.05 6.92
C LEU A 92 -2.37 -1.89 7.55
N HIS A 93 -3.04 -1.18 8.45
CA HIS A 93 -2.48 -0.03 9.13
C HIS A 93 -2.63 -0.19 10.64
N ASP A 94 -1.60 0.16 11.40
CA ASP A 94 -1.79 0.39 12.83
C ASP A 94 -2.23 1.83 13.09
N THR A 95 -2.94 2.07 14.15
CA THR A 95 -3.45 3.39 14.49
C THR A 95 -3.30 3.66 15.98
N ASN A 96 -3.30 4.94 16.35
CA ASN A 96 -3.35 5.37 17.74
C ASN A 96 -4.77 5.69 18.23
N GLY A 97 -5.77 5.42 17.40
CA GLY A 97 -7.18 5.70 17.71
C GLY A 97 -7.85 4.55 18.45
N ARG A 98 -9.17 4.52 18.34
CA ARG A 98 -10.03 3.50 18.98
C ARG A 98 -9.67 2.08 18.54
N TRP A 99 -9.29 1.89 17.28
CA TRP A 99 -8.92 0.61 16.70
C TRP A 99 -7.41 0.47 16.68
N ASP A 100 -6.91 -0.67 17.15
CA ASP A 100 -5.47 -0.95 17.08
C ASP A 100 -4.98 -1.10 15.66
N LEU A 101 -5.80 -1.73 14.81
CA LEU A 101 -5.51 -1.94 13.41
C LEU A 101 -6.70 -1.52 12.55
N LEU A 102 -6.41 -1.04 11.34
CA LEU A 102 -7.38 -0.82 10.27
C LEU A 102 -6.96 -1.64 9.05
N ALA A 103 -7.85 -2.50 8.58
CA ALA A 103 -7.63 -3.29 7.38
C ALA A 103 -8.51 -2.80 6.23
N GLU A 104 -7.92 -2.63 5.07
CA GLU A 104 -8.67 -2.46 3.83
C GLU A 104 -8.98 -3.84 3.25
N LEU A 105 -10.26 -4.13 3.05
CA LEU A 105 -10.72 -5.40 2.52
C LEU A 105 -11.32 -5.20 1.13
N ARG A 106 -11.11 -6.21 0.30
CA ARG A 106 -11.79 -6.32 -1.01
C ARG A 106 -12.34 -7.72 -1.18
N ALA A 107 -13.56 -7.79 -1.67
CA ALA A 107 -14.25 -9.05 -1.92
C ALA A 107 -15.08 -8.96 -3.22
N SER A 108 -15.25 -10.07 -3.91
CA SER A 108 -15.99 -10.13 -5.17
C SER A 108 -17.51 -10.10 -4.97
N SER A 109 -17.98 -10.44 -3.78
CA SER A 109 -19.41 -10.51 -3.45
C SER A 109 -19.65 -10.34 -1.95
N PRO A 110 -20.89 -10.02 -1.53
CA PRO A 110 -21.26 -10.01 -0.12
C PRO A 110 -21.03 -11.37 0.57
N ALA A 111 -21.27 -12.46 -0.14
CA ALA A 111 -21.04 -13.81 0.40
C ALA A 111 -19.56 -14.09 0.64
N GLU A 112 -18.69 -13.67 -0.26
CA GLU A 112 -17.25 -13.76 -0.08
C GLU A 112 -16.76 -12.89 1.09
N LEU A 113 -17.25 -11.65 1.18
CA LEU A 113 -16.92 -10.76 2.30
C LEU A 113 -17.30 -11.39 3.64
N SER A 114 -18.48 -11.99 3.71
CA SER A 114 -18.94 -12.70 4.91
C SER A 114 -17.98 -13.80 5.33
N LYS A 115 -17.51 -14.61 4.38
CA LYS A 115 -16.51 -15.67 4.65
C LYS A 115 -15.16 -15.09 5.12
N VAL A 116 -14.72 -14.00 4.51
CA VAL A 116 -13.48 -13.30 4.94
C VAL A 116 -13.60 -12.83 6.37
N LEU A 117 -14.72 -12.19 6.72
CA LEU A 117 -14.96 -11.70 8.08
C LEU A 117 -15.00 -12.83 9.10
N GLU A 118 -15.61 -13.96 8.77
CA GLU A 118 -15.62 -15.15 9.63
C GLU A 118 -14.20 -15.67 9.88
N ARG A 119 -13.37 -15.80 8.84
CA ARG A 119 -11.99 -16.24 8.99
C ARG A 119 -11.19 -15.30 9.87
N ILE A 120 -11.33 -14.00 9.67
CA ILE A 120 -10.61 -13.00 10.47
C ILE A 120 -11.04 -13.06 11.93
N ARG A 121 -12.33 -13.15 12.22
CA ARG A 121 -12.86 -13.22 13.58
C ARG A 121 -12.39 -14.44 14.37
N LEU A 122 -12.02 -15.53 13.68
CA LEU A 122 -11.48 -16.73 14.33
C LEU A 122 -10.01 -16.59 14.74
N THR A 123 -9.33 -15.53 14.33
CA THR A 123 -7.94 -15.29 14.70
C THR A 123 -7.80 -15.03 16.19
N LYS A 124 -6.94 -15.78 16.86
CA LYS A 124 -6.62 -15.58 18.28
C LYS A 124 -6.02 -14.19 18.49
N GLY A 125 -6.45 -13.52 19.55
CA GLY A 125 -5.97 -12.19 19.88
C GLY A 125 -6.85 -11.05 19.37
N ILE A 126 -7.81 -11.32 18.50
CA ILE A 126 -8.82 -10.34 18.10
C ILE A 126 -9.92 -10.30 19.15
N ARG A 127 -10.12 -9.13 19.75
CA ARG A 127 -11.16 -8.92 20.77
C ARG A 127 -12.46 -8.46 20.15
N HIS A 128 -12.38 -7.52 19.23
CA HIS A 128 -13.54 -6.89 18.63
C HIS A 128 -13.21 -6.39 17.24
N THR A 129 -14.17 -6.45 16.32
CA THR A 129 -14.06 -5.93 14.97
C THR A 129 -15.31 -5.16 14.58
N GLU A 130 -15.15 -4.16 13.74
CA GLU A 130 -16.24 -3.44 13.11
C GLU A 130 -15.89 -3.24 11.64
N THR A 131 -16.81 -3.61 10.77
CA THR A 131 -16.59 -3.50 9.31
C THR A 131 -17.58 -2.54 8.71
N SER A 132 -17.07 -1.58 7.95
CA SER A 132 -17.85 -0.63 7.18
C SER A 132 -17.64 -0.87 5.69
N ILE A 133 -18.70 -1.13 4.96
CA ILE A 133 -18.66 -1.24 3.51
C ILE A 133 -18.64 0.16 2.91
N LEU A 134 -17.69 0.41 2.01
CA LEU A 134 -17.62 1.68 1.28
C LEU A 134 -18.68 1.66 0.18
N LEU A 135 -19.62 2.58 0.23
CA LEU A 135 -20.73 2.63 -0.72
C LEU A 135 -20.37 3.46 -1.94
N LYS A 136 -19.86 4.67 -1.72
CA LYS A 136 -19.52 5.61 -2.79
C LYS A 136 -18.32 6.46 -2.39
N THR A 137 -17.41 6.64 -3.33
CA THR A 137 -16.26 7.53 -3.17
C THR A 137 -16.51 8.83 -3.91
N PHE A 138 -16.34 9.96 -3.26
CA PHE A 138 -16.55 11.28 -3.85
C PHE A 138 -15.27 11.94 -4.37
N ARG A 139 -14.11 11.43 -4.02
CA ARG A 139 -12.76 11.73 -4.57
C ARG A 139 -11.69 10.94 -3.82
#